data_02fe7bf2444135f19d943acc61b67dd3
#
_entry.id   02fe7bf2444135f19d943acc61b67dd3
#
_cell.length_a   1.000
_cell.length_b   1.000
_cell.length_c   1.000
_cell.angle_alpha   90.00
_cell.angle_beta   90.00
_cell.angle_gamma   90.00
#
_symmetry.space_group_name_H-M   'P 1'
#
loop_
_entity.id
_entity.type
_entity.pdbx_description
1 polymer ?
#
loop_
_entity_poly.entity_id
_entity_poly.type
_entity_poly.pdbx_seq_one_letter_code
_entity_poly.pdbx_strand_id
1 'polypeptide(L)' 'MALYQVTVKKQWRSAGQLIEPGMSVQVATDILADPVLIQGGQLVRNAFLRIYGVDLQEMRVLNTLVLESKRIG' A
#
# COMPACT_ATOMS: atom_id res chain seq x y z
N MET A 1 12.62 -12.71 -7.15
CA MET A 1 11.60 -12.11 -6.27
C MET A 1 12.10 -10.77 -5.77
N ALA A 2 11.25 -9.77 -5.81
CA ALA A 2 11.58 -8.44 -5.28
C ALA A 2 10.76 -8.16 -4.03
N LEU A 3 11.35 -7.46 -3.07
CA LEU A 3 10.67 -7.05 -1.85
C LEU A 3 10.55 -5.53 -1.84
N TYR A 4 9.33 -5.04 -1.67
CA TYR A 4 9.04 -3.62 -1.62
C TYR A 4 8.48 -3.23 -0.26
N GLN A 5 8.86 -2.07 0.21
CA GLN A 5 8.22 -1.43 1.36
C GLN A 5 7.29 -0.33 0.85
N VAL A 6 6.01 -0.44 1.19
CA VAL A 6 5.01 0.55 0.80
C VAL A 6 4.62 1.33 2.05
N THR A 7 4.79 2.65 1.99
CA THR A 7 4.60 3.55 3.13
C THR A 7 3.57 4.61 2.78
N VAL A 8 2.70 4.94 3.74
CA VAL A 8 1.75 6.04 3.60
C VAL A 8 2.49 7.36 3.72
N LYS A 9 2.32 8.24 2.72
CA LYS A 9 2.95 9.57 2.69
C LYS A 9 2.08 10.66 3.29
N LYS A 10 0.76 10.53 3.19
CA LYS A 10 -0.19 11.56 3.60
C LYS A 10 -1.28 10.98 4.47
N GLN A 11 -1.74 11.75 5.45
CA GLN A 11 -2.91 11.38 6.21
C GLN A 11 -4.15 11.41 5.31
N TRP A 12 -4.96 10.37 5.41
CA TRP A 12 -6.18 10.26 4.62
C TRP A 12 -7.27 9.58 5.42
N ARG A 13 -8.48 10.14 5.36
CA ARG A 13 -9.64 9.54 6.01
C ARG A 13 -10.75 9.39 4.98
N SER A 14 -11.30 8.18 4.87
CA SER A 14 -12.36 7.86 3.93
C SER A 14 -13.03 6.56 4.35
N ALA A 15 -14.30 6.38 4.01
CA ALA A 15 -15.06 5.16 4.30
C ALA A 15 -14.98 4.74 5.77
N GLY A 16 -14.91 5.70 6.71
CA GLY A 16 -14.79 5.42 8.13
C GLY A 16 -13.44 4.88 8.57
N GLN A 17 -12.42 4.96 7.70
CA GLN A 17 -11.09 4.45 7.97
C GLN A 17 -10.06 5.58 7.90
N LEU A 18 -8.97 5.44 8.63
CA LEU A 18 -7.91 6.44 8.70
C LEU A 18 -6.56 5.78 8.44
N ILE A 19 -5.76 6.40 7.59
CA ILE A 19 -4.34 6.06 7.43
C ILE A 19 -3.50 7.28 7.74
N GLU A 20 -2.29 7.05 8.26
CA GLU A 20 -1.40 8.11 8.69
C GLU A 20 0.00 7.90 8.10
N PRO A 21 0.78 9.00 7.91
CA PRO A 21 2.16 8.89 7.45
C PRO A 21 2.97 7.99 8.39
N GLY A 22 3.81 7.16 7.80
CA GLY A 22 4.63 6.22 8.56
C GLY A 22 4.06 4.82 8.65
N MET A 23 2.77 4.63 8.37
CA MET A 23 2.21 3.28 8.26
C MET A 23 2.81 2.60 7.04
N SER A 24 3.37 1.41 7.21
CA SER A 24 4.05 0.72 6.11
C SER A 24 3.85 -0.78 6.17
N VAL A 25 3.96 -1.41 5.01
CA VAL A 25 3.89 -2.86 4.86
C VAL A 25 4.98 -3.30 3.89
N GLN A 26 5.36 -4.57 3.95
CA GLN A 26 6.28 -5.18 3.00
C GLN A 26 5.50 -6.09 2.06
N VAL A 27 5.80 -5.99 0.78
CA VAL A 27 5.14 -6.77 -0.27
C VAL A 27 6.19 -7.47 -1.12
N ALA A 28 6.11 -8.78 -1.21
CA ALA A 28 6.98 -9.57 -2.08
C ALA A 28 6.26 -9.83 -3.41
N THR A 29 6.97 -9.62 -4.51
CA THR A 29 6.42 -9.84 -5.84
C THR A 29 7.51 -10.38 -6.78
N ASP A 30 7.11 -11.18 -7.75
CA ASP A 30 8.01 -11.68 -8.78
C ASP A 30 8.18 -10.69 -9.94
N ILE A 31 7.42 -9.60 -9.93
CA ILE A 31 7.44 -8.58 -10.98
C ILE A 31 8.22 -7.37 -10.47
N LEU A 32 9.20 -6.91 -11.27
CA LEU A 32 9.97 -5.71 -10.95
C LEU A 32 9.19 -4.46 -11.37
N ALA A 33 8.11 -4.19 -10.66
CA ALA A 33 7.26 -3.03 -10.89
C ALA A 33 6.67 -2.58 -9.57
N ASP A 34 6.25 -1.30 -9.52
CA ASP A 34 5.64 -0.74 -8.32
C ASP A 34 4.39 -1.54 -7.93
N PRO A 35 4.36 -2.18 -6.75
CA PRO A 35 3.22 -3.00 -6.35
C PRO A 35 1.92 -2.21 -6.21
N VAL A 36 1.98 -0.90 -6.03
CA VAL A 36 0.78 -0.05 -6.01
C VAL A 36 0.11 -0.02 -7.38
N LEU A 37 0.90 -0.16 -8.45
CA LEU A 37 0.41 0.01 -9.83
C LEU A 37 0.09 -1.31 -10.52
N ILE A 38 0.48 -2.46 -9.96
CA ILE A 38 0.22 -3.76 -10.58
C ILE A 38 -1.02 -4.41 -9.97
N GLN A 39 -1.82 -5.06 -10.82
CA GLN A 39 -3.03 -5.79 -10.39
C GLN A 39 -3.95 -4.93 -9.52
N GLY A 40 -4.07 -3.63 -9.85
CA GLY A 40 -4.92 -2.72 -9.08
C GLY A 40 -4.46 -2.49 -7.65
N GLY A 41 -3.18 -2.75 -7.34
CA GLY A 41 -2.65 -2.59 -6.00
C GLY A 41 -3.10 -3.68 -5.02
N GLN A 42 -3.54 -4.82 -5.52
CA GLN A 42 -4.16 -5.85 -4.69
C GLN A 42 -3.22 -6.40 -3.61
N LEU A 43 -1.93 -6.56 -3.93
CA LEU A 43 -0.96 -7.05 -2.95
C LEU A 43 -0.81 -6.07 -1.79
N VAL A 44 -0.79 -4.78 -2.11
CA VAL A 44 -0.70 -3.71 -1.10
C VAL A 44 -1.98 -3.67 -0.27
N ARG A 45 -3.14 -3.74 -0.92
CA ARG A 45 -4.44 -3.76 -0.24
C ARG A 45 -4.51 -4.92 0.75
N ASN A 46 -4.13 -6.12 0.33
CA ASN A 46 -4.18 -7.29 1.18
C ASN A 46 -3.25 -7.17 2.38
N ALA A 47 -2.07 -6.59 2.18
CA ALA A 47 -1.12 -6.40 3.27
C ALA A 47 -1.63 -5.41 4.31
N PHE A 48 -2.23 -4.29 3.88
CA PHE A 48 -2.81 -3.32 4.81
C PHE A 48 -4.02 -3.87 5.54
N LEU A 49 -4.87 -4.65 4.86
CA LEU A 49 -6.00 -5.32 5.52
C LEU A 49 -5.52 -6.26 6.62
N ARG A 50 -4.48 -7.04 6.35
CA ARG A 50 -3.97 -8.03 7.29
C ARG A 50 -3.31 -7.39 8.49
N ILE A 51 -2.53 -6.33 8.29
CA ILE A 51 -1.70 -5.73 9.34
C ILE A 51 -2.43 -4.63 10.09
N TYR A 52 -3.14 -3.76 9.38
CA TYR A 52 -3.78 -2.58 9.96
C TYR A 52 -5.31 -2.67 10.00
N GLY A 53 -5.90 -3.65 9.31
CA GLY A 53 -7.35 -3.77 9.25
C GLY A 53 -8.03 -2.69 8.40
N VAL A 54 -7.28 -1.99 7.53
CA VAL A 54 -7.84 -0.95 6.66
C VAL A 54 -7.91 -1.45 5.23
N ASP A 55 -8.98 -1.08 4.51
CA ASP A 55 -9.16 -1.42 3.11
C ASP A 55 -8.87 -0.21 2.24
N LEU A 56 -7.68 -0.18 1.64
CA LEU A 56 -7.25 0.95 0.81
C LEU A 56 -8.08 1.07 -0.46
N GLN A 57 -8.68 -0.01 -0.93
CA GLN A 57 -9.53 0.04 -2.11
C GLN A 57 -10.83 0.81 -1.82
N GLU A 58 -11.46 0.56 -0.67
CA GLU A 58 -12.63 1.32 -0.25
C GLU A 58 -12.30 2.79 -0.03
N MET A 59 -11.12 3.08 0.48
CA MET A 59 -10.66 4.45 0.71
C MET A 59 -10.25 5.16 -0.58
N ARG A 60 -10.08 4.40 -1.70
CA ARG A 60 -9.64 4.92 -3.00
C ARG A 60 -8.27 5.58 -2.93
N VAL A 61 -7.37 4.96 -2.17
CA VAL A 61 -6.02 5.49 -1.97
C VAL A 61 -4.93 4.57 -2.51
N LEU A 62 -5.28 3.63 -3.39
CA LEU A 62 -4.30 2.77 -4.05
C LEU A 62 -3.65 3.53 -5.21
N ASN A 63 -2.87 4.56 -4.88
CA ASN A 63 -2.19 5.40 -5.86
C ASN A 63 -0.90 5.96 -5.27
N THR A 64 -0.04 6.49 -6.13
CA THR A 64 1.28 6.99 -5.74
C THR A 64 1.24 8.38 -5.12
N LEU A 65 0.09 9.04 -5.08
CA LEU A 65 -0.06 10.33 -4.40
C LEU A 65 -0.09 10.15 -2.87
N VAL A 66 -0.63 9.03 -2.41
CA VAL A 66 -0.78 8.76 -0.97
C VAL A 66 0.23 7.71 -0.51
N LEU A 67 0.60 6.78 -1.37
CA LEU A 67 1.50 5.67 -1.04
C LEU A 67 2.83 5.82 -1.77
N GLU A 68 3.91 5.48 -1.06
CA GLU A 68 5.24 5.43 -1.64
C GLU A 68 5.77 4.01 -1.54
N SER A 69 6.28 3.46 -2.64
CA SER A 69 6.90 2.15 -2.63
C SER A 69 8.39 2.27 -2.87
N LYS A 70 9.15 1.47 -2.12
CA LYS A 70 10.60 1.44 -2.21
C LYS A 70 11.05 -0.02 -2.23
N ARG A 71 11.87 -0.36 -3.22
CA ARG A 71 12.44 -1.70 -3.28
C ARG A 71 13.52 -1.84 -2.21
N ILE A 72 13.42 -2.88 -1.39
CA ILE A 72 14.35 -3.14 -0.29
C ILE A 72 15.03 -4.51 -0.39
N GLY A 73 14.66 -5.28 -1.34
CA GLY A 73 15.28 -6.60 -1.51
C GLY A 73 15.01 -7.26 -2.85
#